data_a98c895423b2e5275211b4e658cfd2bf
#
_entry.id   a98c895423b2e5275211b4e658cfd2bf
#
_cell.length_a   1.000
_cell.length_b   1.000
_cell.length_c   1.000
_cell.angle_alpha   90.00
_cell.angle_beta   90.00
_cell.angle_gamma   90.00
#
_symmetry.space_group_name_H-M   'P 1'
#
loop_
_entity.id
_entity.type
_entity.pdbx_description
1 polymer ?
#
loop_
_entity_poly.entity_id
_entity_poly.type
_entity_poly.pdbx_seq_one_letter_code
_entity_poly.pdbx_strand_id
1 'polypeptide(L)'
;PLFGIIFYLLVLIAAISSAISLIEVISAFFMDDAAKKGKELKREKVVFWVCIAITIEALLVAIDGLGASGIFKFWGTDAWNDCFLDFMDCWSEGVAMPLGAMLMAVMVGWELKVTPILEEIDIGSKKSSAFDTFYKVCIKFITPIAMAYIFAGSVSGFFTKAQIGSLNSEMLGYVLGAIVLVVFFIVANTGKKERL
;
A
#
# COMPACT_ATOMS: atom_id res chain seq x y z
N PRO A 1 -23.19 3.83 29.46
CA PRO A 1 -23.09 2.53 28.76
C PRO A 1 -23.65 2.59 27.33
N LEU A 2 -24.79 3.26 27.07
CA LEU A 2 -25.43 3.30 25.76
C LEU A 2 -24.52 3.86 24.64
N PHE A 3 -23.86 5.00 24.89
CA PHE A 3 -22.91 5.58 23.93
C PHE A 3 -21.75 4.65 23.59
N GLY A 4 -21.23 3.88 24.56
CA GLY A 4 -20.18 2.90 24.30
C GLY A 4 -20.66 1.78 23.40
N ILE A 5 -21.85 1.27 23.62
CA ILE A 5 -22.44 0.21 22.78
C ILE A 5 -22.61 0.70 21.34
N ILE A 6 -23.18 1.89 21.15
CA ILE A 6 -23.36 2.49 19.82
C ILE A 6 -22.00 2.70 19.12
N PHE A 7 -21.02 3.23 19.86
CA PHE A 7 -19.67 3.46 19.33
C PHE A 7 -19.04 2.16 18.83
N TYR A 8 -19.01 1.11 19.67
CA TYR A 8 -18.42 -0.17 19.26
C TYR A 8 -19.18 -0.86 18.14
N LEU A 9 -20.51 -0.71 18.08
CA LEU A 9 -21.32 -1.21 16.96
C LEU A 9 -20.94 -0.49 15.66
N LEU A 10 -20.78 0.82 15.67
CA LEU A 10 -20.37 1.60 14.51
C LEU A 10 -18.95 1.20 14.05
N VAL A 11 -18.02 1.02 14.98
CA VAL A 11 -16.65 0.55 14.67
C VAL A 11 -16.69 -0.84 14.03
N LEU A 12 -17.52 -1.74 14.56
CA LEU A 12 -17.66 -3.08 14.00
C LEU A 12 -18.22 -3.05 12.57
N ILE A 13 -19.26 -2.26 12.32
CA ILE A 13 -19.84 -2.12 10.98
C ILE A 13 -18.82 -1.49 10.00
N ALA A 14 -18.09 -0.48 10.44
CA ALA A 14 -17.02 0.15 9.64
C ALA A 14 -15.90 -0.85 9.30
N ALA A 15 -15.47 -1.65 10.28
CA ALA A 15 -14.44 -2.68 10.06
C ALA A 15 -14.90 -3.74 9.07
N ILE A 16 -16.13 -4.24 9.20
CA ILE A 16 -16.69 -5.24 8.28
C ILE A 16 -16.80 -4.68 6.86
N SER A 17 -17.29 -3.45 6.69
CA SER A 17 -17.41 -2.83 5.36
C SER A 17 -16.06 -2.64 4.68
N SER A 18 -15.04 -2.23 5.43
CA SER A 18 -13.67 -2.12 4.93
C SER A 18 -13.08 -3.47 4.54
N ALA A 19 -13.28 -4.50 5.37
CA ALA A 19 -12.81 -5.86 5.08
C ALA A 19 -13.43 -6.42 3.80
N ILE A 20 -14.74 -6.22 3.59
CA ILE A 20 -15.42 -6.64 2.35
C ILE A 20 -14.80 -5.96 1.13
N SER A 21 -14.54 -4.65 1.21
CA SER A 21 -13.94 -3.91 0.11
C SER A 21 -12.53 -4.39 -0.23
N LEU A 22 -11.70 -4.71 0.77
CA LEU A 22 -10.37 -5.26 0.56
C LEU A 22 -10.41 -6.64 -0.09
N ILE A 23 -11.30 -7.52 0.36
CA ILE A 23 -11.49 -8.85 -0.24
C ILE A 23 -11.93 -8.73 -1.70
N GLU A 24 -12.80 -7.77 -2.01
CA GLU A 24 -13.26 -7.53 -3.37
C GLU A 24 -12.14 -7.11 -4.31
N VAL A 25 -11.27 -6.18 -3.88
CA VAL A 25 -10.11 -5.73 -4.68
C VAL A 25 -9.17 -6.90 -5.00
N ILE A 26 -8.84 -7.72 -3.99
CA ILE A 26 -7.98 -8.89 -4.17
C ILE A 26 -8.65 -9.91 -5.11
N SER A 27 -9.93 -10.15 -4.93
CA SER A 27 -10.68 -11.10 -5.75
C SER A 27 -10.79 -10.63 -7.20
N ALA A 28 -11.02 -9.35 -7.43
CA ALA A 28 -11.06 -8.75 -8.77
C ALA A 28 -9.71 -8.93 -9.49
N PHE A 29 -8.59 -8.70 -8.80
CA PHE A 29 -7.26 -8.90 -9.37
C PHE A 29 -7.06 -10.33 -9.90
N PHE A 30 -7.41 -11.35 -9.13
CA PHE A 30 -7.29 -12.75 -9.57
C PHE A 30 -8.24 -13.09 -10.71
N MET A 31 -9.44 -12.53 -10.72
CA MET A 31 -10.40 -12.73 -11.80
C MET A 31 -9.93 -12.10 -13.11
N ASP A 32 -9.41 -10.87 -13.05
CA ASP A 32 -8.88 -10.16 -14.21
C ASP A 32 -7.65 -10.84 -14.80
N ASP A 33 -6.73 -11.32 -13.94
CA ASP A 33 -5.56 -12.09 -14.40
C ASP A 33 -5.96 -13.40 -15.06
N ALA A 34 -6.95 -14.10 -14.53
CA ALA A 34 -7.49 -15.32 -15.13
C ALA A 34 -8.17 -15.04 -16.48
N ALA A 35 -8.96 -13.97 -16.57
CA ALA A 35 -9.62 -13.55 -17.81
C ALA A 35 -8.61 -13.22 -18.90
N LYS A 36 -7.50 -12.53 -18.57
CA LYS A 36 -6.39 -12.28 -19.51
C LYS A 36 -5.75 -13.55 -20.03
N LYS A 37 -5.77 -14.63 -19.23
CA LYS A 37 -5.24 -15.96 -19.60
C LYS A 37 -6.29 -16.86 -20.27
N GLY A 38 -7.47 -16.32 -20.60
CA GLY A 38 -8.57 -17.05 -21.22
C GLY A 38 -9.23 -18.09 -20.30
N LYS A 39 -9.09 -17.93 -18.99
CA LYS A 39 -9.69 -18.82 -17.98
C LYS A 39 -10.83 -18.11 -17.28
N GLU A 40 -11.99 -18.78 -17.22
CA GLU A 40 -13.11 -18.31 -16.41
C GLU A 40 -13.00 -18.87 -14.98
N LEU A 41 -12.77 -18.02 -14.01
CA LEU A 41 -12.84 -18.37 -12.60
C LEU A 41 -14.20 -17.96 -12.03
N LYS A 42 -14.82 -18.86 -11.24
CA LYS A 42 -16.02 -18.53 -10.49
C LYS A 42 -15.63 -17.62 -9.31
N ARG A 43 -16.24 -16.43 -9.23
CA ARG A 43 -16.00 -15.46 -8.15
C ARG A 43 -16.09 -16.07 -6.76
N GLU A 44 -17.08 -16.92 -6.52
CA GLU A 44 -17.28 -17.60 -5.24
C GLU A 44 -16.06 -18.42 -4.79
N LYS A 45 -15.40 -19.12 -5.74
CA LYS A 45 -14.20 -19.90 -5.44
C LYS A 45 -13.00 -19.01 -5.10
N VAL A 46 -12.84 -17.89 -5.83
CA VAL A 46 -11.74 -16.95 -5.58
C VAL A 46 -11.92 -16.33 -4.21
N VAL A 47 -13.10 -15.79 -3.91
CA VAL A 47 -13.42 -15.21 -2.60
C VAL A 47 -13.22 -16.21 -1.47
N PHE A 48 -13.65 -17.45 -1.64
CA PHE A 48 -13.48 -18.50 -0.64
C PHE A 48 -12.00 -18.75 -0.30
N TRP A 49 -11.13 -18.87 -1.30
CA TRP A 49 -9.70 -19.07 -1.07
C TRP A 49 -9.01 -17.85 -0.46
N VAL A 50 -9.39 -16.65 -0.89
CA VAL A 50 -8.90 -15.40 -0.30
C VAL A 50 -9.31 -15.32 1.17
N CYS A 51 -10.56 -15.62 1.51
CA CYS A 51 -11.02 -15.64 2.89
C CYS A 51 -10.28 -16.66 3.75
N ILE A 52 -9.98 -17.86 3.22
CA ILE A 52 -9.16 -18.86 3.93
C ILE A 52 -7.76 -18.30 4.24
N ALA A 53 -7.09 -17.70 3.25
CA ALA A 53 -5.76 -17.13 3.44
C ALA A 53 -5.76 -16.05 4.52
N ILE A 54 -6.69 -15.11 4.46
CA ILE A 54 -6.84 -14.04 5.46
C ILE A 54 -7.18 -14.62 6.84
N THR A 55 -8.01 -15.67 6.90
CA THR A 55 -8.34 -16.31 8.18
C THR A 55 -7.14 -16.99 8.82
N ILE A 56 -6.28 -17.62 8.04
CA ILE A 56 -5.04 -18.22 8.55
C ILE A 56 -4.13 -17.13 9.14
N GLU A 57 -3.97 -16.02 8.43
CA GLU A 57 -3.18 -14.88 8.90
C GLU A 57 -3.78 -14.29 10.21
N ALA A 58 -5.09 -14.09 10.24
CA ALA A 58 -5.79 -13.62 11.44
C ALA A 58 -5.64 -14.56 12.63
N LEU A 59 -5.61 -15.89 12.39
CA LEU A 59 -5.36 -16.88 13.45
C LEU A 59 -3.94 -16.76 14.02
N LEU A 60 -2.93 -16.51 13.18
CA LEU A 60 -1.56 -16.29 13.65
C LEU A 60 -1.47 -15.07 14.57
N VAL A 61 -2.14 -13.98 14.21
CA VAL A 61 -2.24 -12.76 15.03
C VAL A 61 -2.98 -13.06 16.34
N ALA A 62 -4.07 -13.85 16.28
CA ALA A 62 -4.86 -14.19 17.46
C ALA A 62 -4.11 -15.11 18.44
N ILE A 63 -3.33 -16.08 17.93
CA ILE A 63 -2.50 -16.97 18.75
C ILE A 63 -1.44 -16.18 19.54
N ASP A 64 -0.88 -15.15 18.93
CA ASP A 64 0.08 -14.24 19.59
C ASP A 64 -0.62 -13.25 20.55
N GLY A 65 -1.94 -13.29 20.66
CA GLY A 65 -2.72 -12.41 21.53
C GLY A 65 -2.55 -10.94 21.19
N LEU A 66 -2.47 -10.59 19.90
CA LEU A 66 -2.19 -9.24 19.39
C LEU A 66 -0.84 -8.69 19.91
N GLY A 67 0.15 -9.57 20.08
CA GLY A 67 1.47 -9.23 20.62
C GLY A 67 1.61 -9.34 22.13
N ALA A 68 0.52 -9.60 22.86
CA ALA A 68 0.57 -9.74 24.31
C ALA A 68 1.30 -11.00 24.78
N SER A 69 1.28 -12.08 24.00
CA SER A 69 1.89 -13.36 24.33
C SER A 69 3.37 -13.43 23.98
N GLY A 70 3.87 -12.60 23.07
CA GLY A 70 5.28 -12.55 22.65
C GLY A 70 5.79 -13.86 22.07
N ILE A 71 4.92 -14.65 21.44
CA ILE A 71 5.27 -15.95 20.82
C ILE A 71 6.10 -15.72 19.56
N PHE A 72 5.70 -14.75 18.75
CA PHE A 72 6.40 -14.37 17.53
C PHE A 72 7.21 -13.10 17.76
N LYS A 73 8.52 -13.26 17.90
CA LYS A 73 9.47 -12.15 18.02
C LYS A 73 10.33 -12.09 16.76
N PHE A 74 10.02 -11.17 15.86
CA PHE A 74 10.72 -11.05 14.56
C PHE A 74 11.99 -10.20 14.68
N TRP A 75 12.00 -9.24 15.60
CA TRP A 75 13.11 -8.31 15.81
C TRP A 75 14.08 -8.75 16.88
N GLY A 76 13.71 -9.78 17.66
CA GLY A 76 14.51 -10.25 18.79
C GLY A 76 14.58 -9.27 19.96
N THR A 77 13.67 -8.32 20.02
CA THR A 77 13.55 -7.35 21.11
C THR A 77 12.47 -7.79 22.10
N ASP A 78 12.57 -7.34 23.34
CA ASP A 78 11.53 -7.55 24.34
C ASP A 78 10.49 -6.40 24.33
N ALA A 79 10.44 -5.63 23.25
CA ALA A 79 9.44 -4.60 23.08
C ALA A 79 8.05 -5.23 22.83
N TRP A 80 7.02 -4.66 23.45
CA TRP A 80 5.65 -5.17 23.32
C TRP A 80 5.13 -5.18 21.86
N ASN A 81 5.74 -4.39 20.99
CA ASN A 81 5.42 -4.27 19.57
C ASN A 81 6.28 -5.19 18.67
N ASP A 82 7.07 -6.11 19.25
CA ASP A 82 7.76 -7.16 18.50
C ASP A 82 6.84 -8.37 18.37
N CYS A 83 5.87 -8.29 17.48
CA CYS A 83 4.85 -9.30 17.25
C CYS A 83 4.54 -9.48 15.77
N PHE A 84 3.82 -10.54 15.43
CA PHE A 84 3.45 -10.83 14.05
C PHE A 84 2.59 -9.71 13.42
N LEU A 85 1.65 -9.15 14.18
CA LEU A 85 0.82 -8.04 13.72
C LEU A 85 1.67 -6.82 13.33
N ASP A 86 2.58 -6.41 14.19
CA ASP A 86 3.43 -5.23 13.99
C ASP A 86 4.43 -5.45 12.82
N PHE A 87 4.90 -6.69 12.65
CA PHE A 87 5.72 -7.06 11.51
C PHE A 87 4.96 -6.94 10.18
N MET A 88 3.74 -7.47 10.09
CA MET A 88 2.91 -7.39 8.90
C MET A 88 2.48 -5.95 8.60
N ASP A 89 2.19 -5.16 9.62
CA ASP A 89 1.87 -3.75 9.51
C ASP A 89 3.06 -2.95 8.92
N CYS A 90 4.25 -3.20 9.42
CA CYS A 90 5.47 -2.58 8.89
C CYS A 90 5.69 -2.90 7.39
N TRP A 91 5.41 -4.12 6.95
CA TRP A 91 5.50 -4.50 5.54
C TRP A 91 4.39 -3.89 4.69
N SER A 92 3.15 -3.92 5.17
CA SER A 92 2.00 -3.42 4.39
C SER A 92 2.00 -1.89 4.33
N GLU A 93 1.99 -1.21 5.48
CA GLU A 93 1.94 0.25 5.53
C GLU A 93 3.28 0.91 5.23
N GLY A 94 4.38 0.35 5.76
CA GLY A 94 5.70 0.94 5.63
C GLY A 94 6.34 0.76 4.26
N VAL A 95 6.12 -0.38 3.62
CA VAL A 95 6.80 -0.74 2.36
C VAL A 95 5.83 -0.80 1.19
N ALA A 96 4.80 -1.65 1.27
CA ALA A 96 3.95 -1.96 0.12
C ALA A 96 3.08 -0.76 -0.31
N MET A 97 2.49 -0.02 0.64
CA MET A 97 1.64 1.13 0.32
C MET A 97 2.41 2.28 -0.36
N PRO A 98 3.54 2.78 0.17
CA PRO A 98 4.28 3.84 -0.50
C PRO A 98 4.81 3.43 -1.88
N LEU A 99 5.31 2.20 -2.03
CA LEU A 99 5.76 1.68 -3.32
C LEU A 99 4.60 1.55 -4.30
N GLY A 100 3.46 1.03 -3.87
CA GLY A 100 2.25 0.92 -4.69
C GLY A 100 1.77 2.29 -5.17
N ALA A 101 1.74 3.29 -4.29
CA ALA A 101 1.37 4.66 -4.64
C ALA A 101 2.36 5.29 -5.64
N MET A 102 3.66 5.02 -5.49
CA MET A 102 4.67 5.47 -6.47
C MET A 102 4.48 4.81 -7.83
N LEU A 103 4.26 3.49 -7.88
CA LEU A 103 4.00 2.78 -9.14
C LEU A 103 2.73 3.27 -9.82
N MET A 104 1.68 3.54 -9.06
CA MET A 104 0.44 4.13 -9.57
C MET A 104 0.70 5.52 -10.15
N ALA A 105 1.50 6.35 -9.48
CA ALA A 105 1.87 7.67 -9.98
C ALA A 105 2.71 7.60 -11.28
N VAL A 106 3.58 6.58 -11.43
CA VAL A 106 4.27 6.32 -12.71
C VAL A 106 3.29 5.99 -13.81
N MET A 107 2.43 5.01 -13.55
CA MET A 107 1.45 4.53 -14.53
C MET A 107 0.57 5.70 -15.02
N VAL A 108 0.01 6.47 -14.09
CA VAL A 108 -0.87 7.59 -14.41
C VAL A 108 -0.12 8.77 -15.03
N GLY A 109 1.04 9.13 -14.47
CA GLY A 109 1.77 10.32 -14.87
C GLY A 109 2.54 10.20 -16.18
N TRP A 110 3.06 9.01 -16.49
CA TRP A 110 3.96 8.80 -17.63
C TRP A 110 3.43 7.81 -18.66
N GLU A 111 2.80 6.71 -18.25
CA GLU A 111 2.29 5.71 -19.21
C GLU A 111 0.94 6.07 -19.79
N LEU A 112 -0.08 6.24 -18.98
CA LEU A 112 -1.44 6.54 -19.42
C LEU A 112 -1.57 7.99 -19.91
N LYS A 113 -0.62 8.86 -19.56
CA LYS A 113 -0.70 10.31 -19.66
C LYS A 113 -1.86 10.88 -18.85
N VAL A 114 -1.64 12.00 -18.19
CA VAL A 114 -2.64 12.63 -17.31
C VAL A 114 -3.85 13.16 -18.08
N THR A 115 -3.73 13.37 -19.40
CA THR A 115 -4.76 14.00 -20.24
C THR A 115 -6.09 13.23 -20.26
N PRO A 116 -6.14 11.90 -20.49
CA PRO A 116 -7.41 11.16 -20.47
C PRO A 116 -8.12 11.22 -19.11
N ILE A 117 -7.35 11.25 -18.02
CA ILE A 117 -7.90 11.32 -16.66
C ILE A 117 -8.51 12.71 -16.42
N LEU A 118 -7.86 13.77 -16.90
CA LEU A 118 -8.40 15.13 -16.81
C LEU A 118 -9.66 15.30 -17.66
N GLU A 119 -9.71 14.69 -18.84
CA GLU A 119 -10.91 14.68 -19.68
C GLU A 119 -12.09 14.01 -18.96
N GLU A 120 -11.84 12.92 -18.25
CA GLU A 120 -12.86 12.24 -17.45
C GLU A 120 -13.32 13.07 -16.23
N ILE A 121 -12.40 13.74 -15.55
CA ILE A 121 -12.71 14.65 -14.42
C ILE A 121 -13.51 15.87 -14.91
N ASP A 122 -13.22 16.37 -16.11
CA ASP A 122 -13.92 17.52 -16.71
C ASP A 122 -15.37 17.20 -17.12
N ILE A 123 -15.75 15.92 -17.18
CA ILE A 123 -17.14 15.52 -17.44
C ILE A 123 -18.03 15.99 -16.28
N GLY A 124 -18.85 16.99 -16.53
CA GLY A 124 -19.75 17.57 -15.51
C GLY A 124 -19.15 18.68 -14.65
N SER A 125 -17.92 19.10 -14.91
CA SER A 125 -17.22 20.18 -14.22
C SER A 125 -16.82 21.31 -15.16
N LYS A 126 -16.56 22.51 -14.61
CA LYS A 126 -16.01 23.61 -15.40
C LYS A 126 -14.51 23.38 -15.58
N LYS A 127 -14.07 23.30 -16.83
CA LYS A 127 -12.66 23.16 -17.19
C LYS A 127 -11.83 24.31 -16.60
N SER A 128 -10.79 23.98 -15.82
CA SER A 128 -9.87 24.95 -15.22
C SER A 128 -8.43 24.60 -15.55
N SER A 129 -7.80 25.39 -16.39
CA SER A 129 -6.39 25.20 -16.79
C SER A 129 -5.41 25.24 -15.59
N ALA A 130 -5.74 26.00 -14.54
CA ALA A 130 -4.94 26.04 -13.32
C ALA A 130 -5.02 24.72 -12.55
N PHE A 131 -6.21 24.12 -12.46
CA PHE A 131 -6.42 22.82 -11.83
C PHE A 131 -5.68 21.72 -12.59
N ASP A 132 -5.78 21.71 -13.92
CA ASP A 132 -5.10 20.73 -14.78
C ASP A 132 -3.59 20.75 -14.59
N THR A 133 -3.01 21.95 -14.51
CA THR A 133 -1.56 22.12 -14.30
C THR A 133 -1.17 21.66 -12.92
N PHE A 134 -1.92 22.05 -11.89
CA PHE A 134 -1.69 21.62 -10.50
C PHE A 134 -1.76 20.09 -10.37
N TYR A 135 -2.80 19.46 -10.92
CA TYR A 135 -2.97 18.01 -10.89
C TYR A 135 -1.82 17.28 -11.58
N LYS A 136 -1.36 17.78 -12.77
CA LYS A 136 -0.18 17.22 -13.47
C LYS A 136 1.08 17.29 -12.65
N VAL A 137 1.31 18.40 -11.95
CA VAL A 137 2.49 18.58 -11.08
C VAL A 137 2.40 17.68 -9.86
N CYS A 138 1.22 17.57 -9.25
CA CYS A 138 1.01 16.70 -8.11
C CYS A 138 1.33 15.24 -8.43
N ILE A 139 0.75 14.69 -9.49
CA ILE A 139 0.95 13.29 -9.86
C ILE A 139 2.38 13.00 -10.30
N LYS A 140 3.01 13.92 -11.05
CA LYS A 140 4.36 13.67 -11.60
C LYS A 140 5.49 13.88 -10.61
N PHE A 141 5.35 14.83 -9.70
CA PHE A 141 6.45 15.22 -8.83
C PHE A 141 6.12 15.14 -7.35
N ILE A 142 5.02 15.75 -6.91
CA ILE A 142 4.70 15.85 -5.49
C ILE A 142 4.44 14.47 -4.90
N THR A 143 3.58 13.67 -5.54
CA THR A 143 3.22 12.34 -5.06
C THR A 143 4.43 11.40 -4.96
N PRO A 144 5.28 11.23 -5.99
CA PRO A 144 6.45 10.36 -5.89
C PRO A 144 7.44 10.79 -4.81
N ILE A 145 7.70 12.10 -4.69
CA ILE A 145 8.63 12.63 -3.69
C ILE A 145 8.08 12.41 -2.27
N ALA A 146 6.80 12.71 -2.05
CA ALA A 146 6.15 12.50 -0.77
C ALA A 146 6.14 11.02 -0.37
N MET A 147 5.81 10.12 -1.31
CA MET A 147 5.80 8.67 -1.05
C MET A 147 7.21 8.13 -0.81
N ALA A 148 8.22 8.61 -1.51
CA ALA A 148 9.60 8.25 -1.25
C ALA A 148 10.09 8.70 0.14
N TYR A 149 9.66 9.88 0.60
CA TYR A 149 9.95 10.35 1.94
C TYR A 149 9.29 9.47 3.02
N ILE A 150 8.01 9.12 2.84
CA ILE A 150 7.29 8.21 3.75
C ILE A 150 7.95 6.83 3.76
N PHE A 151 8.28 6.28 2.59
CA PHE A 151 9.00 5.01 2.46
C PHE A 151 10.34 5.05 3.21
N ALA A 152 11.12 6.10 3.02
CA ALA A 152 12.41 6.28 3.71
C ALA A 152 12.26 6.28 5.24
N GLY A 153 11.26 6.99 5.76
CA GLY A 153 10.95 7.03 7.18
C GLY A 153 10.54 5.68 7.74
N SER A 154 9.69 4.94 7.03
CA SER A 154 9.23 3.61 7.42
C SER A 154 10.36 2.58 7.42
N VAL A 155 11.18 2.58 6.37
CA VAL A 155 12.36 1.70 6.28
C VAL A 155 13.38 2.03 7.37
N SER A 156 13.61 3.31 7.68
CA SER A 156 14.45 3.73 8.78
C SER A 156 13.94 3.20 10.11
N GLY A 157 12.64 3.30 10.38
CA GLY A 157 12.00 2.75 11.56
C GLY A 157 12.15 1.22 11.65
N PHE A 158 12.04 0.53 10.52
CA PHE A 158 12.25 -0.91 10.42
C PHE A 158 13.66 -1.33 10.85
N PHE A 159 14.70 -0.69 10.31
CA PHE A 159 16.09 -1.00 10.67
C PHE A 159 16.42 -0.65 12.12
N THR A 160 15.81 0.37 12.67
CA THR A 160 15.97 0.74 14.09
C THR A 160 15.37 -0.33 15.00
N LYS A 161 14.18 -0.83 14.69
CA LYS A 161 13.54 -1.93 15.43
C LYS A 161 14.35 -3.22 15.34
N ALA A 162 14.85 -3.58 14.17
CA ALA A 162 15.62 -4.79 13.93
C ALA A 162 17.04 -4.76 14.51
N GLN A 163 17.51 -3.63 15.04
CA GLN A 163 18.87 -3.45 15.53
C GLN A 163 19.96 -3.93 14.56
N ILE A 164 19.71 -3.84 13.25
CA ILE A 164 20.62 -4.31 12.22
C ILE A 164 21.73 -3.28 12.02
N GLY A 165 22.85 -3.55 12.67
CA GLY A 165 24.13 -2.90 12.39
C GLY A 165 24.41 -1.61 13.16
N SER A 166 25.67 -1.18 13.09
CA SER A 166 26.18 0.08 13.66
C SER A 166 26.01 1.29 12.72
N LEU A 167 25.42 1.11 11.54
CA LEU A 167 25.09 2.17 10.62
C LEU A 167 23.87 2.94 11.15
N ASN A 168 23.99 4.28 11.09
CA ASN A 168 22.92 5.16 11.51
C ASN A 168 21.67 4.79 10.70
N SER A 169 20.71 4.12 11.32
CA SER A 169 19.53 3.51 10.67
C SER A 169 18.71 4.54 9.91
N GLU A 170 18.70 5.79 10.39
CA GLU A 170 18.06 6.91 9.70
C GLU A 170 18.71 7.19 8.35
N MET A 171 20.05 7.19 8.30
CA MET A 171 20.80 7.43 7.09
C MET A 171 20.55 6.34 6.03
N LEU A 172 20.45 5.08 6.46
CA LEU A 172 20.16 3.96 5.56
C LEU A 172 18.76 4.08 4.94
N GLY A 173 17.75 4.44 5.74
CA GLY A 173 16.39 4.66 5.26
C GLY A 173 16.33 5.75 4.19
N TYR A 174 16.99 6.90 4.43
CA TYR A 174 17.01 7.98 3.46
C TYR A 174 17.80 7.64 2.19
N VAL A 175 18.90 6.90 2.29
CA VAL A 175 19.65 6.41 1.13
C VAL A 175 18.80 5.47 0.28
N LEU A 176 18.09 4.52 0.90
CA LEU A 176 17.18 3.63 0.20
C LEU A 176 16.01 4.39 -0.44
N GLY A 177 15.42 5.35 0.25
CA GLY A 177 14.39 6.22 -0.30
C GLY A 177 14.88 7.00 -1.51
N ALA A 178 16.10 7.54 -1.45
CA ALA A 178 16.74 8.24 -2.59
C ALA A 178 17.01 7.29 -3.77
N ILE A 179 17.48 6.07 -3.52
CA ILE A 179 17.69 5.04 -4.56
C ILE A 179 16.37 4.70 -5.24
N VAL A 180 15.31 4.46 -4.47
CA VAL A 180 13.97 4.15 -4.99
C VAL A 180 13.46 5.30 -5.86
N LEU A 181 13.67 6.55 -5.44
CA LEU A 181 13.31 7.74 -6.21
C LEU A 181 14.08 7.82 -7.54
N VAL A 182 15.39 7.57 -7.53
CA VAL A 182 16.23 7.57 -8.74
C VAL A 182 15.77 6.46 -9.70
N VAL A 183 15.56 5.24 -9.20
CA VAL A 183 15.04 4.13 -10.00
C VAL A 183 13.68 4.47 -10.58
N PHE A 184 12.80 5.09 -9.80
CA PHE A 184 11.52 5.58 -10.24
C PHE A 184 11.64 6.51 -11.45
N PHE A 185 12.48 7.55 -11.38
CA PHE A 185 12.66 8.49 -12.49
C PHE A 185 13.36 7.85 -13.71
N ILE A 186 14.23 6.87 -13.51
CA ILE A 186 14.85 6.12 -14.61
C ILE A 186 13.78 5.31 -15.35
N VAL A 187 12.95 4.54 -14.63
CA VAL A 187 11.87 3.73 -15.20
C VAL A 187 10.85 4.62 -15.92
N ALA A 188 10.46 5.73 -15.30
CA ALA A 188 9.54 6.69 -15.90
C ALA A 188 10.08 7.30 -17.21
N ASN A 189 11.40 7.43 -17.35
CA ASN A 189 12.03 8.03 -18.53
C ASN A 189 12.37 6.98 -19.62
N THR A 190 12.66 5.73 -19.24
CA THR A 190 12.92 4.62 -20.20
C THR A 190 11.66 4.16 -20.91
N GLY A 191 10.52 4.10 -20.22
CA GLY A 191 9.23 3.78 -20.83
C GLY A 191 8.80 4.77 -21.93
N LYS A 192 9.39 5.96 -21.96
CA LYS A 192 9.17 6.96 -23.00
C LYS A 192 9.95 6.69 -24.29
N LYS A 193 11.06 5.95 -24.21
CA LYS A 193 11.96 5.69 -25.35
C LYS A 193 11.52 4.50 -26.23
N GLU A 194 10.76 3.58 -25.70
CA GLU A 194 10.33 2.40 -26.45
C GLU A 194 9.06 2.63 -27.32
N ARG A 195 8.48 3.83 -27.26
CA ARG A 195 7.23 4.17 -27.98
C ARG A 195 7.41 5.31 -29.01
N LEU A 196 8.63 5.64 -29.39
CA LEU A 196 9.00 6.50 -30.52
C LEU A 196 9.56 5.67 -31.65
#